data_ed1b3bd6e8252ee900f9930199f6a7a4
#
_entry.id   ed1b3bd6e8252ee900f9930199f6a7a4
#
_cell.length_a   1.000
_cell.length_b   1.000
_cell.length_c   1.000
_cell.angle_alpha   90.00
_cell.angle_beta   90.00
_cell.angle_gamma   90.00
#
_symmetry.space_group_name_H-M   'P 1'
#
loop_
_entity.id
_entity.type
_entity.pdbx_description
1 polymer ?
#
loop_
_entity_poly.entity_id
_entity_poly.type
_entity_poly.pdbx_seq_one_letter_code
_entity_poly.pdbx_strand_id
1 'polypeptide(L)'
;MHHNRTETEIPLDQIYYLESDLRQINVYGDIARRPICTYYGKIADLPPMLYENGFLQVSRSDVVNMKYVRSIRSYRALLKNGVELSVSRAGYAAIQNAYLEWKGQYGDE
;
A
#
# COMPACT_ATOMS: atom_id res chain seq x y z
N MET A 1 -7.33 8.48 27.59
CA MET A 1 -7.44 8.43 27.14
C MET A 1 -7.30 8.52 26.62
N HIS A 2 -7.22 8.46 26.56
CA HIS A 2 -7.27 8.44 25.92
C HIS A 2 -7.16 8.70 25.20
N HIS A 3 -6.94 8.70 25.11
CA HIS A 3 -6.95 8.90 24.47
C HIS A 3 -6.79 9.13 23.72
N ASN A 4 -6.52 9.20 23.90
CA ASN A 4 -6.53 9.38 23.23
C ASN A 4 -6.31 9.22 22.44
N ARG A 5 -6.56 9.02 22.33
CA ARG A 5 -6.28 8.78 21.58
C ARG A 5 -6.15 9.34 20.53
N THR A 6 -5.65 9.39 20.09
CA THR A 6 -5.37 10.00 19.19
C THR A 6 -5.28 9.38 18.07
N GLU A 7 -6.00 8.67 17.68
CA GLU A 7 -5.91 8.11 16.58
C GLU A 7 -6.22 8.91 15.55
N THR A 8 -5.45 8.98 14.54
CA THR A 8 -5.71 9.64 13.33
C THR A 8 -6.47 8.69 12.49
N GLU A 9 -7.62 9.09 12.08
CA GLU A 9 -8.37 8.26 11.19
C GLU A 9 -8.11 8.73 9.80
N ILE A 10 -7.41 7.96 9.01
CA ILE A 10 -7.10 8.30 7.64
C ILE A 10 -8.02 7.49 6.74
N PRO A 11 -8.84 8.13 5.91
CA PRO A 11 -9.66 7.36 4.98
C PRO A 11 -8.78 6.51 4.07
N LEU A 12 -9.20 5.29 3.81
CA LEU A 12 -8.39 4.38 3.01
C LEU A 12 -8.12 4.93 1.61
N ASP A 13 -9.05 5.70 1.06
CA ASP A 13 -8.86 6.22 -0.28
C ASP A 13 -7.86 7.37 -0.34
N GLN A 14 -7.33 7.81 0.79
CA GLN A 14 -6.25 8.77 0.80
C GLN A 14 -4.88 8.12 0.92
N ILE A 15 -4.84 6.82 1.15
CA ILE A 15 -3.59 6.11 1.32
C ILE A 15 -3.15 5.54 -0.01
N TYR A 16 -1.93 5.88 -0.40
CA TYR A 16 -1.32 5.33 -1.61
C TYR A 16 -0.56 4.05 -1.28
N TYR A 17 0.23 4.05 -0.21
CA TYR A 17 0.91 2.83 0.20
C TYR A 17 1.40 2.96 1.64
N LEU A 18 1.75 1.79 2.21
CA LEU A 18 2.33 1.72 3.54
C LEU A 18 3.68 1.05 3.41
N GLU A 19 4.64 1.55 4.15
CA GLU A 19 5.99 1.03 4.10
C GLU A 19 6.47 0.68 5.49
N SER A 20 7.07 -0.50 5.63
CA SER A 20 7.69 -0.88 6.90
C SER A 20 9.14 -0.44 6.87
N ASP A 21 9.54 0.32 7.88
CA ASP A 21 10.91 0.77 8.01
C ASP A 21 11.32 0.48 9.43
N LEU A 22 12.09 -0.57 9.63
CA LEU A 22 12.47 -1.06 10.94
C LEU A 22 11.22 -1.47 11.68
N ARG A 23 10.85 -0.79 12.73
CA ARG A 23 9.68 -1.13 13.50
C ARG A 23 8.58 -0.11 13.33
N GLN A 24 8.61 0.63 12.25
CA GLN A 24 7.64 1.67 12.02
C GLN A 24 6.92 1.41 10.73
N ILE A 25 5.66 1.83 10.69
CA ILE A 25 4.88 1.84 9.46
C ILE A 25 4.71 3.29 9.06
N ASN A 26 5.18 3.61 7.87
CA ASN A 26 4.97 4.94 7.29
C ASN A 26 3.79 4.85 6.36
N VAL A 27 2.80 5.73 6.55
CA VAL A 27 1.61 5.76 5.72
C VAL A 27 1.74 6.91 4.75
N TYR A 28 1.73 6.62 3.46
CA TYR A 28 1.94 7.62 2.43
C TYR A 28 0.66 7.88 1.65
N GLY A 29 0.47 9.14 1.30
CA GLY A 29 -0.65 9.55 0.47
C GLY A 29 -0.15 10.06 -0.88
N ASP A 30 -0.84 11.09 -1.39
CA ASP A 30 -0.56 11.63 -2.70
C ASP A 30 0.82 12.29 -2.80
N ILE A 31 1.30 12.88 -1.73
CA ILE A 31 2.58 13.59 -1.78
C ILE A 31 3.71 12.60 -1.61
N ALA A 32 4.52 12.48 -2.66
CA ALA A 32 5.59 11.49 -2.68
C ALA A 32 6.59 11.75 -1.57
N ARG A 33 7.01 10.67 -0.92
CA ARG A 33 8.10 10.70 0.05
C ARG A 33 7.80 11.48 1.32
N ARG A 34 6.54 11.83 1.55
CA ARG A 34 6.17 12.53 2.75
C ARG A 34 5.05 11.76 3.42
N PRO A 35 5.33 11.04 4.49
CA PRO A 35 4.28 10.25 5.12
C PRO A 35 3.20 11.12 5.73
N ILE A 36 1.96 10.65 5.62
CA ILE A 36 0.86 11.28 6.33
C ILE A 36 1.04 11.06 7.83
N CYS A 37 1.47 9.87 8.21
CA CYS A 37 1.75 9.56 9.60
C CYS A 37 2.68 8.36 9.67
N THR A 38 3.23 8.14 10.84
CA THR A 38 4.14 7.03 11.12
C THR A 38 3.76 6.49 12.48
N TYR A 39 3.74 5.18 12.63
CA TYR A 39 3.43 4.57 13.90
C TYR A 39 4.23 3.27 14.04
N TYR A 40 4.38 2.78 15.29
CA TYR A 40 5.05 1.54 15.53
C TYR A 40 4.19 0.39 15.05
N GLY A 41 4.77 -0.56 14.36
CA GLY A 41 4.04 -1.71 13.91
C GLY A 41 4.80 -2.49 12.87
N LYS A 42 4.20 -3.59 12.45
CA LYS A 42 4.76 -4.45 11.42
C LYS A 42 3.72 -4.70 10.34
N ILE A 43 4.20 -4.99 9.15
CA ILE A 43 3.29 -5.33 8.05
C ILE A 43 2.42 -6.55 8.41
N ALA A 44 3.02 -7.50 9.11
CA ALA A 44 2.26 -8.71 9.48
C ALA A 44 1.06 -8.41 10.38
N ASP A 45 1.08 -7.26 11.06
CA ASP A 45 0.00 -6.91 11.97
C ASP A 45 -0.99 -5.92 11.39
N LEU A 46 -0.88 -5.61 10.10
CA LEU A 46 -1.84 -4.72 9.47
C LEU A 46 -3.22 -5.34 9.47
N PRO A 47 -4.27 -4.54 9.64
CA PRO A 47 -5.62 -5.09 9.70
C PRO A 47 -6.00 -5.78 8.40
N PRO A 48 -6.64 -6.94 8.49
CA PRO A 48 -7.08 -7.63 7.27
C PRO A 48 -8.00 -6.81 6.40
N MET A 49 -8.71 -5.85 6.97
CA MET A 49 -9.63 -5.05 6.19
C MET A 49 -8.93 -4.25 5.12
N LEU A 50 -7.64 -3.96 5.26
CA LEU A 50 -6.91 -3.29 4.19
C LEU A 50 -6.93 -4.14 2.93
N TYR A 51 -6.63 -5.43 3.09
CA TYR A 51 -6.57 -6.32 1.93
C TYR A 51 -7.94 -6.57 1.34
N GLU A 52 -8.97 -6.47 2.17
CA GLU A 52 -10.34 -6.59 1.69
C GLU A 52 -10.80 -5.37 0.93
N ASN A 53 -10.07 -4.28 1.06
CA ASN A 53 -10.41 -3.02 0.41
C ASN A 53 -9.39 -2.60 -0.63
N GLY A 54 -8.76 -3.56 -1.28
CA GLY A 54 -7.94 -3.26 -2.44
C GLY A 54 -6.48 -2.98 -2.17
N PHE A 55 -5.99 -3.31 -0.98
CA PHE A 55 -4.56 -3.19 -0.72
C PHE A 55 -3.88 -4.51 -1.04
N LEU A 56 -2.65 -4.43 -1.47
CA LEU A 56 -1.89 -5.60 -1.93
C LEU A 56 -0.44 -5.47 -1.47
N GLN A 57 0.04 -6.49 -0.78
CA GLN A 57 1.45 -6.49 -0.38
C GLN A 57 2.30 -6.84 -1.58
N VAL A 58 3.22 -5.96 -1.94
CA VAL A 58 4.06 -6.16 -3.13
C VAL A 58 5.48 -6.56 -2.77
N SER A 59 5.89 -6.41 -1.53
CA SER A 59 7.21 -6.83 -1.07
C SER A 59 7.17 -7.00 0.43
N ARG A 60 8.30 -7.37 1.00
CA ARG A 60 8.36 -7.53 2.45
C ARG A 60 8.07 -6.26 3.20
N SER A 61 8.32 -5.11 2.58
CA SER A 61 8.16 -3.85 3.26
C SER A 61 7.08 -2.95 2.72
N ASP A 62 6.42 -3.31 1.63
CA ASP A 62 5.48 -2.38 1.03
C ASP A 62 4.14 -3.00 0.74
N VAL A 63 3.08 -2.26 1.09
CA VAL A 63 1.70 -2.63 0.77
C VAL A 63 1.09 -1.46 0.03
N VAL A 64 0.57 -1.69 -1.18
CA VAL A 64 0.03 -0.62 -2.01
C VAL A 64 -1.48 -0.65 -2.05
N ASN A 65 -2.07 0.51 -2.26
CA ASN A 65 -3.48 0.60 -2.58
C ASN A 65 -3.60 0.47 -4.09
N MET A 66 -4.21 -0.61 -4.55
CA MET A 66 -4.27 -0.89 -6.00
C MET A 66 -4.97 0.21 -6.78
N LYS A 67 -5.86 0.94 -6.13
CA LYS A 67 -6.54 2.06 -6.74
C LYS A 67 -5.56 3.10 -7.29
N TYR A 68 -4.39 3.21 -6.68
CA TYR A 68 -3.40 4.20 -7.09
C TYR A 68 -2.21 3.61 -7.82
N VAL A 69 -2.29 2.34 -8.20
CA VAL A 69 -1.24 1.72 -8.98
C VAL A 69 -1.53 1.96 -10.45
N ARG A 70 -0.56 2.49 -11.15
CA ARG A 70 -0.67 2.71 -12.58
C ARG A 70 -0.28 1.46 -13.36
N SER A 71 0.76 0.78 -12.91
CA SER A 71 1.19 -0.43 -13.58
C SER A 71 2.07 -1.24 -12.65
N ILE A 72 2.11 -2.55 -12.89
CA ILE A 72 3.06 -3.44 -12.23
C ILE A 72 3.74 -4.21 -13.35
N ARG A 73 5.01 -3.90 -13.59
CA ARG A 73 5.79 -4.61 -14.58
C ARG A 73 7.26 -4.41 -14.31
N SER A 74 8.06 -5.30 -14.83
CA SER A 74 9.51 -5.27 -14.65
C SER A 74 9.89 -5.21 -13.18
N TYR A 75 9.15 -5.96 -12.37
CA TYR A 75 9.38 -6.04 -10.91
C TYR A 75 9.26 -4.68 -10.22
N ARG A 76 8.45 -3.79 -10.77
CA ARG A 76 8.20 -2.50 -10.18
C ARG A 76 6.72 -2.17 -10.21
N ALA A 77 6.25 -1.55 -9.15
CA ALA A 77 4.90 -1.00 -9.10
C ALA A 77 5.03 0.51 -9.23
N LEU A 78 4.43 1.06 -10.27
CA LEU A 78 4.44 2.49 -10.50
C LEU A 78 3.13 3.05 -10.00
N LEU A 79 3.18 4.01 -9.10
CA LEU A 79 1.99 4.63 -8.54
C LEU A 79 1.63 5.88 -9.32
N LYS A 80 0.39 6.32 -9.15
CA LYS A 80 -0.11 7.47 -9.91
C LYS A 80 0.57 8.78 -9.55
N ASN A 81 1.22 8.85 -8.40
CA ASN A 81 1.98 10.05 -8.03
C ASN A 81 3.44 9.96 -8.43
N GLY A 82 3.82 8.95 -9.20
CA GLY A 82 5.19 8.81 -9.70
C GLY A 82 6.12 7.97 -8.84
N VAL A 83 5.66 7.55 -7.68
CA VAL A 83 6.50 6.71 -6.82
C VAL A 83 6.61 5.32 -7.43
N GLU A 84 7.82 4.74 -7.40
CA GLU A 84 8.04 3.37 -7.83
C GLU A 84 8.47 2.54 -6.67
N LEU A 85 7.87 1.38 -6.52
CA LEU A 85 8.21 0.45 -5.45
C LEU A 85 8.64 -0.87 -6.06
N SER A 86 9.59 -1.53 -5.41
CA SER A 86 10.04 -2.83 -5.86
C SER A 86 9.01 -3.89 -5.54
N VAL A 87 8.84 -4.83 -6.44
CA VAL A 87 7.92 -5.95 -6.24
C VAL A 87 8.76 -7.21 -6.03
N SER A 88 8.34 -8.03 -5.09
CA SER A 88 9.05 -9.26 -4.76
C SER A 88 9.18 -10.14 -5.99
N ARG A 89 10.39 -10.61 -6.26
CA ARG A 89 10.61 -11.50 -7.40
C ARG A 89 9.92 -12.83 -7.20
N ALA A 90 9.99 -13.35 -5.99
CA ALA A 90 9.38 -14.65 -5.72
C ALA A 90 7.88 -14.63 -5.89
N GLY A 91 7.24 -13.52 -5.57
CA GLY A 91 5.79 -13.41 -5.66
C GLY A 91 5.30 -12.64 -6.85
N TYR A 92 6.18 -12.29 -7.78
CA TYR A 92 5.84 -11.32 -8.82
C TYR A 92 4.63 -11.74 -9.64
N ALA A 93 4.59 -13.00 -10.10
CA ALA A 93 3.49 -13.44 -10.95
C ALA A 93 2.16 -13.38 -10.21
N ALA A 94 2.14 -13.83 -8.96
CA ALA A 94 0.91 -13.78 -8.17
C ALA A 94 0.48 -12.35 -7.88
N ILE A 95 1.44 -11.48 -7.61
CA ILE A 95 1.15 -10.08 -7.32
C ILE A 95 0.60 -9.39 -8.56
N GLN A 96 1.24 -9.63 -9.71
CA GLN A 96 0.78 -9.02 -10.95
C GLN A 96 -0.61 -9.52 -11.31
N ASN A 97 -0.87 -10.81 -11.14
CA ASN A 97 -2.19 -11.37 -11.42
C ASN A 97 -3.24 -10.80 -10.48
N ALA A 98 -2.92 -10.64 -9.20
CA ALA A 98 -3.87 -10.06 -8.25
C ALA A 98 -4.24 -8.63 -8.66
N TYR A 99 -3.26 -7.87 -9.10
CA TYR A 99 -3.52 -6.50 -9.53
C TYR A 99 -4.37 -6.49 -10.79
N LEU A 100 -4.06 -7.33 -11.77
CA LEU A 100 -4.82 -7.37 -13.00
C LEU A 100 -6.27 -7.81 -12.76
N GLU A 101 -6.45 -8.75 -11.85
CA GLU A 101 -7.77 -9.19 -11.50
C GLU A 101 -8.56 -8.09 -10.81
N TRP A 102 -7.93 -7.39 -9.89
CA TRP A 102 -8.59 -6.27 -9.22
C TRP A 102 -8.95 -5.18 -10.23
N LYS A 103 -8.03 -4.89 -11.15
CA LYS A 103 -8.25 -3.85 -12.14
C LYS A 103 -9.41 -4.21 -13.05
N GLY A 104 -9.56 -5.48 -13.38
CA GLY A 104 -10.68 -5.92 -14.21
C GLY A 104 -12.03 -5.76 -13.54
N GLN A 105 -12.05 -5.81 -12.20
CA GLN A 105 -13.30 -5.65 -11.48
C GLN A 105 -13.61 -4.22 -11.09
N TYR A 106 -12.60 -3.46 -10.70
CA TYR A 106 -12.81 -2.17 -10.10
C TYR A 106 -12.13 -1.03 -10.81
N GLY A 107 -11.09 -1.37 -11.57
CA GLY A 107 -10.30 -0.31 -12.11
C GLY A 107 -10.87 0.19 -13.36
N ASP A 108 -11.42 1.03 -13.62
CA ASP A 108 -11.87 1.45 -14.73
C ASP A 108 -11.23 2.42 -15.28
N GLU A 109 -10.93 2.62 -15.66
CA GLU A 109 -10.43 3.50 -16.30
C GLU A 109 -9.76 3.98 -16.05
#